data_9b8991d2f062c90b87b983403ad0d0fa
#
_entry.id   9b8991d2f062c90b87b983403ad0d0fa
#
_cell.length_a   1.000
_cell.length_b   1.000
_cell.length_c   1.000
_cell.angle_alpha   90.00
_cell.angle_beta   90.00
_cell.angle_gamma   90.00
#
_symmetry.space_group_name_H-M   'P 1'
#
loop_
_entity.id
_entity.type
_entity.pdbx_description
1 polymer ?
#
loop_
_entity_poly.entity_id
_entity_poly.type
_entity_poly.pdbx_seq_one_letter_code
_entity_poly.pdbx_strand_id
1 'polypeptide(L)'
;MYTQDQLKAMVAEAAKDEVLKNMAPGGILGVGTGSTANLFIDAIAPHQSHFAGVVSSSQASTDRLQKHGFKVLDSNSVQSLPMYVDGADEIDPQGHMLKGGGGALTREKIVAQLAQSFICICDGSKQVDVMGKFPLPVEIIPMAHAQVARELEKLGGVVTLRKVKGADSVYVTDNQGWILDVAGLSIKDPVDLESQINQIPGVVCNGLFARRKANVLLIGEAAGVRRQTY
;
A
#
# COMPACT_ATOMS: atom_id res chain seq x y z
N MET A 1 -19.40 14.38 14.10
CA MET A 1 -18.98 13.56 12.94
C MET A 1 -17.46 13.57 12.95
N TYR A 2 -16.80 12.42 12.87
CA TYR A 2 -15.33 12.36 12.84
C TYR A 2 -14.78 12.90 11.52
N THR A 3 -13.65 13.59 11.58
CA THR A 3 -12.88 13.96 10.38
C THR A 3 -12.16 12.73 9.81
N GLN A 4 -11.75 12.79 8.55
CA GLN A 4 -10.97 11.71 7.93
C GLN A 4 -9.68 11.41 8.71
N ASP A 5 -8.99 12.44 9.22
CA ASP A 5 -7.77 12.26 10.01
C ASP A 5 -8.05 11.61 11.38
N GLN A 6 -9.19 11.89 12.00
CA GLN A 6 -9.61 11.19 13.22
C GLN A 6 -9.91 9.71 12.94
N LEU A 7 -10.56 9.39 11.81
CA LEU A 7 -10.82 7.99 11.42
C LEU A 7 -9.52 7.23 11.15
N LYS A 8 -8.55 7.87 10.47
CA LYS A 8 -7.20 7.29 10.25
C LYS A 8 -6.47 7.04 11.58
N ALA A 9 -6.55 7.96 12.52
CA ALA A 9 -5.94 7.78 13.84
C ALA A 9 -6.59 6.60 14.60
N MET A 10 -7.92 6.48 14.55
CA MET A 10 -8.63 5.36 15.18
C MET A 10 -8.21 3.99 14.61
N VAL A 11 -8.08 3.86 13.28
CA VAL A 11 -7.65 2.60 12.68
C VAL A 11 -6.18 2.30 12.94
N ALA A 12 -5.33 3.33 13.05
CA ALA A 12 -3.93 3.18 13.41
C ALA A 12 -3.76 2.60 14.83
N GLU A 13 -4.53 3.12 15.80
CA GLU A 13 -4.57 2.58 17.17
C GLU A 13 -5.10 1.14 17.19
N ALA A 14 -6.20 0.86 16.49
CA ALA A 14 -6.74 -0.50 16.40
C ALA A 14 -5.77 -1.47 15.75
N ALA A 15 -5.01 -1.05 14.73
CA ALA A 15 -3.98 -1.86 14.10
C ALA A 15 -2.81 -2.15 15.04
N LYS A 16 -2.39 -1.17 15.85
CA LYS A 16 -1.40 -1.38 16.92
C LYS A 16 -1.88 -2.47 17.88
N ASP A 17 -3.12 -2.38 18.35
CA ASP A 17 -3.69 -3.36 19.28
C ASP A 17 -3.79 -4.76 18.65
N GLU A 18 -4.21 -4.84 17.36
CA GLU A 18 -4.26 -6.09 16.59
C GLU A 18 -2.88 -6.73 16.47
N VAL A 19 -1.85 -5.93 16.17
CA VAL A 19 -0.46 -6.40 16.04
C VAL A 19 0.08 -6.87 17.39
N LEU A 20 -0.03 -6.06 18.45
CA LEU A 20 0.49 -6.43 19.77
C LEU A 20 -0.20 -7.66 20.37
N LYS A 21 -1.48 -7.87 20.05
CA LYS A 21 -2.25 -9.04 20.51
C LYS A 21 -1.86 -10.33 19.78
N ASN A 22 -1.60 -10.26 18.47
CA ASN A 22 -1.48 -11.45 17.62
C ASN A 22 -0.05 -11.72 17.15
N MET A 23 0.92 -10.86 17.44
CA MET A 23 2.33 -11.09 17.15
C MET A 23 3.12 -11.28 18.43
N ALA A 24 3.86 -12.39 18.49
CA ALA A 24 4.73 -12.67 19.65
C ALA A 24 5.83 -11.60 19.78
N PRO A 25 6.26 -11.27 21.02
CA PRO A 25 7.44 -10.43 21.24
C PRO A 25 8.66 -10.95 20.49
N GLY A 26 9.45 -10.04 19.91
CA GLY A 26 10.60 -10.39 19.08
C GLY A 26 10.24 -10.70 17.62
N GLY A 27 8.99 -10.58 17.21
CA GLY A 27 8.59 -10.68 15.80
C GLY A 27 9.11 -9.51 14.94
N ILE A 28 9.22 -9.73 13.64
CA ILE A 28 9.58 -8.69 12.66
C ILE A 28 8.29 -8.23 11.98
N LEU A 29 8.02 -6.92 12.01
CA LEU A 29 6.79 -6.33 11.45
C LEU A 29 7.05 -5.69 10.10
N GLY A 30 6.19 -5.97 9.11
CA GLY A 30 6.13 -5.21 7.86
C GLY A 30 5.31 -3.93 8.03
N VAL A 31 5.83 -2.81 7.53
CA VAL A 31 5.19 -1.49 7.65
C VAL A 31 5.10 -0.82 6.30
N GLY A 32 3.91 -0.35 5.97
CA GLY A 32 3.55 0.29 4.71
C GLY A 32 3.91 1.77 4.61
N THR A 33 3.27 2.44 3.64
CA THR A 33 3.56 3.83 3.27
C THR A 33 2.28 4.64 3.16
N GLY A 34 2.34 5.92 3.55
CA GLY A 34 1.24 6.86 3.41
C GLY A 34 0.72 7.42 4.73
N SER A 35 -0.27 8.32 4.66
CA SER A 35 -0.72 9.07 5.84
C SER A 35 -1.27 8.19 6.96
N THR A 36 -2.02 7.13 6.64
CA THR A 36 -2.55 6.19 7.63
C THR A 36 -1.44 5.31 8.21
N ALA A 37 -0.51 4.84 7.35
CA ALA A 37 0.66 4.08 7.80
C ALA A 37 1.58 4.92 8.72
N ASN A 38 1.72 6.22 8.45
CA ASN A 38 2.46 7.13 9.33
C ASN A 38 1.87 7.21 10.74
N LEU A 39 0.53 7.30 10.85
CA LEU A 39 -0.15 7.29 12.14
C LEU A 39 0.03 5.94 12.85
N PHE A 40 0.02 4.84 12.11
CA PHE A 40 0.32 3.52 12.67
C PHE A 40 1.77 3.43 13.19
N ILE A 41 2.76 3.97 12.46
CA ILE A 41 4.16 4.04 12.92
C ILE A 41 4.24 4.80 14.25
N ASP A 42 3.55 5.94 14.36
CA ASP A 42 3.53 6.73 15.59
C ASP A 42 2.86 5.97 16.75
N ALA A 43 1.76 5.25 16.47
CA ALA A 43 1.04 4.47 17.46
C ALA A 43 1.87 3.30 18.03
N ILE A 44 2.70 2.64 17.20
CA ILE A 44 3.58 1.54 17.65
C ILE A 44 4.90 2.03 18.27
N ALA A 45 5.25 3.30 18.12
CA ALA A 45 6.54 3.84 18.60
C ALA A 45 6.79 3.60 20.10
N PRO A 46 5.81 3.75 21.03
CA PRO A 46 6.01 3.42 22.45
C PRO A 46 6.27 1.93 22.72
N HIS A 47 6.03 1.08 21.75
CA HIS A 47 6.13 -0.39 21.86
C HIS A 47 7.30 -0.95 21.05
N GLN A 48 8.29 -0.13 20.66
CA GLN A 48 9.40 -0.57 19.81
C GLN A 48 10.13 -1.83 20.34
N SER A 49 10.25 -1.97 21.65
CA SER A 49 10.90 -3.13 22.29
C SER A 49 10.16 -4.45 22.09
N HIS A 50 8.90 -4.41 21.64
CA HIS A 50 8.13 -5.61 21.28
C HIS A 50 8.66 -6.27 20.00
N PHE A 51 9.35 -5.52 19.13
CA PHE A 51 9.79 -5.95 17.81
C PHE A 51 11.29 -6.19 17.76
N ALA A 52 11.75 -7.31 17.18
CA ALA A 52 13.17 -7.50 16.86
C ALA A 52 13.65 -6.58 15.73
N GLY A 53 12.73 -6.10 14.92
CA GLY A 53 12.94 -5.15 13.84
C GLY A 53 11.69 -4.95 13.00
N VAL A 54 11.81 -4.09 12.02
CA VAL A 54 10.73 -3.80 11.05
C VAL A 54 11.27 -3.82 9.63
N VAL A 55 10.42 -4.17 8.66
CA VAL A 55 10.71 -4.04 7.23
C VAL A 55 9.75 -2.99 6.66
N SER A 56 10.29 -1.97 6.00
CA SER A 56 9.51 -0.85 5.47
C SER A 56 9.36 -0.92 3.96
N SER A 57 8.30 -0.35 3.44
CA SER A 57 7.98 -0.32 2.01
C SER A 57 8.40 0.96 1.28
N SER A 58 9.05 1.92 1.97
CA SER A 58 9.56 3.15 1.35
C SER A 58 10.67 3.80 2.17
N GLN A 59 11.44 4.68 1.53
CA GLN A 59 12.44 5.47 2.24
C GLN A 59 11.80 6.40 3.28
N ALA A 60 10.67 7.03 2.95
CA ALA A 60 9.95 7.90 3.87
C ALA A 60 9.48 7.16 5.13
N SER A 61 8.98 5.93 5.00
CA SER A 61 8.61 5.11 6.15
C SER A 61 9.84 4.63 6.93
N THR A 62 10.94 4.30 6.24
CA THR A 62 12.24 3.98 6.86
C THR A 62 12.70 5.10 7.77
N ASP A 63 12.76 6.33 7.24
CA ASP A 63 13.23 7.50 7.97
C ASP A 63 12.38 7.77 9.21
N ARG A 64 11.04 7.63 9.09
CA ARG A 64 10.12 7.80 10.21
C ARG A 64 10.30 6.72 11.29
N LEU A 65 10.44 5.46 10.89
CA LEU A 65 10.68 4.34 11.80
C LEU A 65 12.01 4.51 12.55
N GLN A 66 13.09 4.88 11.84
CA GLN A 66 14.40 5.14 12.43
C GLN A 66 14.35 6.32 13.41
N LYS A 67 13.61 7.39 13.10
CA LYS A 67 13.39 8.52 14.02
C LYS A 67 12.74 8.09 15.33
N HIS A 68 11.88 7.08 15.31
CA HIS A 68 11.27 6.48 16.49
C HIS A 68 12.13 5.38 17.15
N GLY A 69 13.37 5.16 16.67
CA GLY A 69 14.32 4.21 17.24
C GLY A 69 14.11 2.75 16.81
N PHE A 70 13.26 2.47 15.82
CA PHE A 70 13.12 1.11 15.30
C PHE A 70 14.37 0.67 14.54
N LYS A 71 14.73 -0.60 14.69
CA LYS A 71 15.71 -1.27 13.83
C LYS A 71 15.03 -1.64 12.52
N VAL A 72 15.32 -0.89 11.44
CA VAL A 72 14.83 -1.22 10.10
C VAL A 72 15.77 -2.24 9.46
N LEU A 73 15.20 -3.36 9.01
CA LEU A 73 15.90 -4.49 8.42
C LEU A 73 15.78 -4.46 6.89
N ASP A 74 16.81 -4.95 6.22
CA ASP A 74 16.76 -5.23 4.80
C ASP A 74 15.80 -6.42 4.54
N SER A 75 14.87 -6.27 3.59
CA SER A 75 13.94 -7.32 3.20
C SER A 75 14.63 -8.60 2.74
N ASN A 76 15.84 -8.51 2.17
CA ASN A 76 16.63 -9.66 1.76
C ASN A 76 17.20 -10.47 2.94
N SER A 77 17.24 -9.88 4.14
CA SER A 77 17.68 -10.57 5.37
C SER A 77 16.55 -11.29 6.11
N VAL A 78 15.31 -11.20 5.61
CA VAL A 78 14.10 -11.72 6.26
C VAL A 78 13.44 -12.76 5.37
N GLN A 79 13.18 -13.97 5.91
CA GLN A 79 12.51 -15.03 5.15
C GLN A 79 10.99 -14.85 5.08
N SER A 80 10.37 -14.39 6.16
CA SER A 80 8.94 -14.11 6.24
C SER A 80 8.62 -13.11 7.35
N LEU A 81 7.47 -12.46 7.23
CA LEU A 81 6.93 -11.55 8.24
C LEU A 81 5.64 -12.15 8.80
N PRO A 82 5.43 -12.18 10.12
CA PRO A 82 4.14 -12.55 10.68
C PRO A 82 3.01 -11.66 10.15
N MET A 83 3.25 -10.34 10.12
CA MET A 83 2.25 -9.36 9.72
C MET A 83 2.88 -8.22 8.89
N TYR A 84 2.07 -7.67 7.99
CA TYR A 84 2.30 -6.42 7.29
C TYR A 84 1.08 -5.51 7.47
N VAL A 85 1.30 -4.25 7.82
CA VAL A 85 0.23 -3.25 8.02
C VAL A 85 0.42 -2.12 7.04
N ASP A 86 -0.60 -1.84 6.24
CA ASP A 86 -0.56 -0.77 5.23
C ASP A 86 -1.95 -0.24 4.89
N GLY A 87 -2.01 0.95 4.28
CA GLY A 87 -3.23 1.56 3.76
C GLY A 87 -3.63 1.06 2.37
N ALA A 88 -4.80 1.52 1.91
CA ALA A 88 -5.24 1.36 0.52
C ALA A 88 -5.87 2.65 0.00
N ASP A 89 -5.79 2.86 -1.32
CA ASP A 89 -6.51 3.94 -2.01
C ASP A 89 -7.96 3.54 -2.30
N GLU A 90 -8.17 2.24 -2.63
CA GLU A 90 -9.48 1.59 -2.71
C GLU A 90 -9.39 0.14 -2.22
N ILE A 91 -10.50 -0.39 -1.68
CA ILE A 91 -10.65 -1.80 -1.32
C ILE A 91 -12.06 -2.28 -1.64
N ASP A 92 -12.17 -3.45 -2.27
CA ASP A 92 -13.43 -4.07 -2.65
C ASP A 92 -13.96 -5.05 -1.56
N PRO A 93 -15.23 -5.55 -1.69
CA PRO A 93 -15.81 -6.48 -0.73
C PRO A 93 -15.08 -7.83 -0.62
N GLN A 94 -14.22 -8.19 -1.58
CA GLN A 94 -13.42 -9.42 -1.58
C GLN A 94 -12.04 -9.23 -0.96
N GLY A 95 -11.68 -8.00 -0.59
CA GLY A 95 -10.39 -7.64 -0.01
C GLY A 95 -9.28 -7.38 -1.04
N HIS A 96 -9.63 -7.26 -2.32
CA HIS A 96 -8.71 -6.77 -3.32
C HIS A 96 -8.51 -5.26 -3.13
N MET A 97 -7.30 -4.77 -3.37
CA MET A 97 -6.97 -3.37 -3.13
C MET A 97 -6.37 -2.71 -4.36
N LEU A 98 -6.60 -1.41 -4.48
CA LEU A 98 -5.86 -0.51 -5.33
C LEU A 98 -5.00 0.36 -4.41
N LYS A 99 -3.70 0.41 -4.68
CA LYS A 99 -2.69 1.09 -3.86
C LYS A 99 -1.67 1.82 -4.75
N GLY A 100 -0.80 2.58 -4.14
CA GLY A 100 0.29 3.25 -4.83
C GLY A 100 0.07 4.74 -5.09
N GLY A 101 -0.95 5.36 -4.51
CA GLY A 101 -1.12 6.81 -4.54
C GLY A 101 0.11 7.55 -4.00
N GLY A 102 0.80 6.98 -3.01
CA GLY A 102 2.07 7.47 -2.48
C GLY A 102 3.33 7.13 -3.30
N GLY A 103 3.20 6.34 -4.38
CA GLY A 103 4.31 5.98 -5.27
C GLY A 103 5.22 4.84 -4.80
N ALA A 104 4.84 4.11 -3.75
CA ALA A 104 5.65 3.03 -3.17
C ALA A 104 5.17 1.61 -3.56
N LEU A 105 4.24 1.49 -4.51
CA LEU A 105 3.48 0.27 -4.83
C LEU A 105 4.34 -0.99 -4.99
N THR A 106 5.48 -0.89 -5.64
CA THR A 106 6.38 -2.04 -5.90
C THR A 106 6.98 -2.56 -4.60
N ARG A 107 7.53 -1.68 -3.76
CA ARG A 107 8.08 -2.07 -2.46
C ARG A 107 6.99 -2.53 -1.50
N GLU A 108 5.81 -1.89 -1.52
CA GLU A 108 4.64 -2.34 -0.77
C GLU A 108 4.25 -3.77 -1.14
N LYS A 109 4.24 -4.10 -2.44
CA LYS A 109 3.92 -5.45 -2.92
C LYS A 109 4.97 -6.49 -2.52
N ILE A 110 6.25 -6.12 -2.54
CA ILE A 110 7.34 -6.98 -2.06
C ILE A 110 7.16 -7.30 -0.57
N VAL A 111 6.94 -6.30 0.27
CA VAL A 111 6.74 -6.51 1.71
C VAL A 111 5.45 -7.28 2.00
N ALA A 112 4.37 -7.00 1.28
CA ALA A 112 3.12 -7.75 1.38
C ALA A 112 3.30 -9.24 1.04
N GLN A 113 4.15 -9.57 0.05
CA GLN A 113 4.43 -10.95 -0.36
C GLN A 113 5.24 -11.71 0.70
N LEU A 114 6.09 -11.04 1.47
CA LEU A 114 6.82 -11.64 2.58
C LEU A 114 5.90 -11.93 3.79
N ALA A 115 4.75 -11.26 3.89
CA ALA A 115 3.90 -11.33 5.06
C ALA A 115 2.91 -12.51 5.02
N GLN A 116 2.79 -13.21 6.15
CA GLN A 116 1.78 -14.25 6.35
C GLN A 116 0.38 -13.63 6.43
N SER A 117 0.25 -12.50 7.14
CA SER A 117 -1.00 -11.74 7.25
C SER A 117 -0.82 -10.30 6.80
N PHE A 118 -1.67 -9.84 5.87
CA PHE A 118 -1.73 -8.45 5.46
C PHE A 118 -2.96 -7.78 6.10
N ILE A 119 -2.71 -6.83 6.98
CA ILE A 119 -3.71 -5.99 7.65
C ILE A 119 -3.84 -4.68 6.87
N CYS A 120 -4.94 -4.51 6.16
CA CYS A 120 -5.28 -3.24 5.52
C CYS A 120 -5.94 -2.31 6.53
N ILE A 121 -5.49 -1.05 6.58
CA ILE A 121 -6.03 -0.01 7.46
C ILE A 121 -6.50 1.19 6.63
N CYS A 122 -7.79 1.52 6.71
CA CYS A 122 -8.34 2.65 5.98
C CYS A 122 -9.59 3.24 6.65
N ASP A 123 -10.04 4.39 6.17
CA ASP A 123 -11.36 4.94 6.50
C ASP A 123 -12.43 4.47 5.51
N GLY A 124 -13.70 4.63 5.86
CA GLY A 124 -14.85 4.14 5.08
C GLY A 124 -14.94 4.70 3.65
N SER A 125 -14.29 5.84 3.35
CA SER A 125 -14.29 6.41 2.00
C SER A 125 -13.49 5.59 0.98
N LYS A 126 -12.68 4.63 1.46
CA LYS A 126 -11.84 3.76 0.63
C LYS A 126 -12.54 2.49 0.17
N GLN A 127 -13.70 2.16 0.76
CA GLN A 127 -14.50 1.04 0.30
C GLN A 127 -15.24 1.38 -0.99
N VAL A 128 -15.14 0.48 -1.96
CA VAL A 128 -15.81 0.60 -3.27
C VAL A 128 -16.37 -0.76 -3.67
N ASP A 129 -17.48 -0.77 -4.41
CA ASP A 129 -18.01 -2.02 -4.99
C ASP A 129 -17.19 -2.46 -6.21
N VAL A 130 -16.69 -1.50 -7.00
CA VAL A 130 -15.84 -1.72 -8.18
C VAL A 130 -14.70 -0.71 -8.12
N MET A 131 -13.47 -1.20 -8.21
CA MET A 131 -12.26 -0.36 -8.21
C MET A 131 -12.08 0.42 -9.52
N GLY A 132 -11.31 1.51 -9.48
CA GLY A 132 -10.95 2.35 -10.61
C GLY A 132 -11.45 3.78 -10.54
N LYS A 133 -12.13 4.17 -9.46
CA LYS A 133 -12.40 5.57 -9.16
C LYS A 133 -11.10 6.33 -8.88
N PHE A 134 -10.19 5.71 -8.12
CA PHE A 134 -8.82 6.18 -7.97
C PHE A 134 -8.01 5.73 -9.20
N PRO A 135 -7.17 6.60 -9.81
CA PRO A 135 -6.31 6.21 -10.93
C PRO A 135 -5.38 5.05 -10.55
N LEU A 136 -5.31 4.02 -11.39
CA LEU A 136 -4.43 2.88 -11.17
C LEU A 136 -2.97 3.27 -11.43
N PRO A 137 -2.07 3.25 -10.42
CA PRO A 137 -0.65 3.51 -10.64
C PRO A 137 0.04 2.30 -11.26
N VAL A 138 0.91 2.55 -12.25
CA VAL A 138 1.75 1.52 -12.88
C VAL A 138 3.20 2.03 -12.86
N GLU A 139 4.08 1.35 -12.12
CA GLU A 139 5.51 1.66 -12.12
C GLU A 139 6.18 1.05 -13.34
N ILE A 140 6.98 1.84 -14.02
CA ILE A 140 7.62 1.50 -15.29
C ILE A 140 9.10 1.82 -15.29
N ILE A 141 9.84 1.12 -16.16
CA ILE A 141 11.19 1.53 -16.56
C ILE A 141 11.06 2.79 -17.44
N PRO A 142 11.78 3.91 -17.16
CA PRO A 142 11.61 5.18 -17.85
C PRO A 142 11.65 5.12 -19.38
N MET A 143 12.55 4.32 -19.96
CA MET A 143 12.65 4.18 -21.42
C MET A 143 11.40 3.55 -22.07
N ALA A 144 10.55 2.85 -21.31
CA ALA A 144 9.35 2.20 -21.81
C ALA A 144 8.10 3.11 -21.79
N HIS A 145 8.23 4.35 -21.30
CA HIS A 145 7.12 5.25 -21.03
C HIS A 145 6.08 5.29 -22.16
N ALA A 146 6.49 5.68 -23.38
CA ALA A 146 5.54 5.86 -24.48
C ALA A 146 4.93 4.54 -24.97
N GLN A 147 5.69 3.44 -24.91
CA GLN A 147 5.20 2.12 -25.32
C GLN A 147 4.20 1.59 -24.30
N VAL A 148 4.51 1.62 -23.01
CA VAL A 148 3.60 1.15 -21.95
C VAL A 148 2.34 2.01 -21.90
N ALA A 149 2.45 3.34 -22.08
CA ALA A 149 1.28 4.22 -22.11
C ALA A 149 0.28 3.77 -23.19
N ARG A 150 0.74 3.50 -24.43
CA ARG A 150 -0.13 3.00 -25.52
C ARG A 150 -0.78 1.65 -25.19
N GLU A 151 -0.10 0.74 -24.51
CA GLU A 151 -0.68 -0.54 -24.12
C GLU A 151 -1.75 -0.36 -23.01
N LEU A 152 -1.49 0.52 -22.04
CA LEU A 152 -2.46 0.83 -20.98
C LEU A 152 -3.70 1.57 -21.52
N GLU A 153 -3.55 2.44 -22.53
CA GLU A 153 -4.68 3.12 -23.18
C GLU A 153 -5.65 2.13 -23.86
N LYS A 154 -5.15 0.98 -24.35
CA LYS A 154 -6.01 -0.09 -24.92
C LYS A 154 -6.96 -0.71 -23.89
N LEU A 155 -6.67 -0.54 -22.60
CA LEU A 155 -7.56 -0.97 -21.52
C LEU A 155 -8.77 -0.03 -21.32
N GLY A 156 -8.83 1.08 -22.06
CA GLY A 156 -9.94 2.05 -22.03
C GLY A 156 -9.77 3.17 -21.03
N GLY A 157 -8.60 3.29 -20.38
CA GLY A 157 -8.27 4.38 -19.45
C GLY A 157 -7.55 5.55 -20.09
N VAL A 158 -7.44 6.65 -19.35
CA VAL A 158 -6.62 7.81 -19.68
C VAL A 158 -5.32 7.73 -18.91
N VAL A 159 -4.19 7.71 -19.63
CA VAL A 159 -2.86 7.53 -19.04
C VAL A 159 -2.17 8.89 -18.86
N THR A 160 -1.65 9.13 -17.66
CA THR A 160 -0.91 10.35 -17.32
C THR A 160 0.42 9.98 -16.64
N LEU A 161 1.52 10.57 -17.11
CA LEU A 161 2.81 10.45 -16.44
C LEU A 161 2.77 11.25 -15.13
N ARG A 162 3.05 10.60 -14.01
CA ARG A 162 3.01 11.24 -12.68
C ARG A 162 4.10 12.29 -12.55
N LYS A 163 3.70 13.46 -12.08
CA LYS A 163 4.59 14.57 -11.75
C LYS A 163 4.70 14.76 -10.25
N VAL A 164 5.78 15.38 -9.81
CA VAL A 164 5.91 15.85 -8.44
C VAL A 164 4.83 16.89 -8.17
N LYS A 165 4.12 16.77 -7.05
CA LYS A 165 3.03 17.70 -6.70
C LYS A 165 3.55 19.13 -6.64
N GLY A 166 2.97 20.00 -7.47
CA GLY A 166 3.32 21.42 -7.55
C GLY A 166 4.57 21.74 -8.36
N ALA A 167 5.10 20.78 -9.12
CA ALA A 167 6.25 20.96 -10.02
C ALA A 167 6.02 20.28 -11.38
N ASP A 168 6.77 20.70 -12.40
CA ASP A 168 6.72 20.08 -13.73
C ASP A 168 7.63 18.84 -13.86
N SER A 169 8.46 18.59 -12.86
CA SER A 169 9.35 17.43 -12.85
C SER A 169 8.60 16.11 -12.71
N VAL A 170 9.08 15.09 -13.41
CA VAL A 170 8.56 13.71 -13.31
C VAL A 170 8.79 13.18 -11.90
N TYR A 171 7.78 12.48 -11.36
CA TYR A 171 7.94 11.76 -10.10
C TYR A 171 8.80 10.50 -10.32
N VAL A 172 9.86 10.38 -9.54
CA VAL A 172 10.78 9.23 -9.57
C VAL A 172 10.56 8.43 -8.28
N THR A 173 10.36 7.12 -8.43
CA THR A 173 10.16 6.20 -7.30
C THR A 173 11.47 5.93 -6.57
N ASP A 174 11.39 5.32 -5.38
CA ASP A 174 12.56 4.83 -4.62
C ASP A 174 13.39 3.79 -5.41
N ASN A 175 12.80 3.20 -6.47
CA ASN A 175 13.45 2.23 -7.37
C ASN A 175 13.99 2.86 -8.66
N GLN A 176 13.96 4.20 -8.77
CA GLN A 176 14.35 4.96 -9.98
C GLN A 176 13.41 4.71 -11.18
N GLY A 177 12.21 4.16 -10.94
CA GLY A 177 11.13 4.02 -11.91
C GLY A 177 10.30 5.29 -12.05
N TRP A 178 9.47 5.35 -13.10
CA TRP A 178 8.41 6.34 -13.26
C TRP A 178 7.05 5.71 -13.01
N ILE A 179 6.03 6.54 -12.81
CA ILE A 179 4.66 6.06 -12.61
C ILE A 179 3.75 6.63 -13.71
N LEU A 180 3.00 5.73 -14.33
CA LEU A 180 1.84 6.06 -15.15
C LEU A 180 0.58 5.88 -14.30
N ASP A 181 -0.22 6.92 -14.18
CA ASP A 181 -1.54 6.88 -13.55
C ASP A 181 -2.62 6.65 -14.63
N VAL A 182 -3.39 5.57 -14.50
CA VAL A 182 -4.45 5.19 -15.46
C VAL A 182 -5.81 5.49 -14.85
N ALA A 183 -6.46 6.56 -15.31
CA ALA A 183 -7.78 6.99 -14.84
C ALA A 183 -8.91 6.43 -15.71
N GLY A 184 -10.12 6.37 -15.14
CA GLY A 184 -11.35 6.01 -15.87
C GLY A 184 -11.56 4.53 -16.10
N LEU A 185 -10.78 3.66 -15.45
CA LEU A 185 -11.00 2.21 -15.49
C LEU A 185 -12.22 1.82 -14.64
N SER A 186 -12.91 0.74 -15.04
CA SER A 186 -13.91 0.03 -14.25
C SER A 186 -13.41 -1.40 -14.04
N ILE A 187 -12.74 -1.63 -12.90
CA ILE A 187 -11.96 -2.85 -12.66
C ILE A 187 -12.87 -3.91 -12.01
N LYS A 188 -13.48 -4.75 -12.84
CA LYS A 188 -14.40 -5.82 -12.41
C LYS A 188 -13.68 -7.12 -12.09
N ASP A 189 -12.57 -7.39 -12.77
CA ASP A 189 -11.69 -8.54 -12.53
C ASP A 189 -10.27 -8.04 -12.21
N PRO A 190 -10.00 -7.67 -10.94
CA PRO A 190 -8.72 -7.13 -10.56
C PRO A 190 -7.57 -8.15 -10.63
N VAL A 191 -7.85 -9.45 -10.47
CA VAL A 191 -6.82 -10.51 -10.51
C VAL A 191 -6.29 -10.69 -11.93
N ASP A 192 -7.20 -10.73 -12.91
CA ASP A 192 -6.83 -10.86 -14.31
C ASP A 192 -6.13 -9.59 -14.82
N LEU A 193 -6.67 -8.41 -14.51
CA LEU A 193 -6.07 -7.14 -14.91
C LEU A 193 -4.68 -6.93 -14.31
N GLU A 194 -4.48 -7.29 -13.03
CA GLU A 194 -3.15 -7.26 -12.39
C GLU A 194 -2.15 -8.11 -13.16
N SER A 195 -2.57 -9.33 -13.56
CA SER A 195 -1.74 -10.25 -14.30
C SER A 195 -1.43 -9.75 -15.71
N GLN A 196 -2.42 -9.24 -16.44
CA GLN A 196 -2.26 -8.71 -17.80
C GLN A 196 -1.28 -7.55 -17.85
N ILE A 197 -1.43 -6.55 -16.94
CA ILE A 197 -0.56 -5.39 -16.92
C ILE A 197 0.88 -5.79 -16.61
N ASN A 198 1.11 -6.75 -15.72
CA ASN A 198 2.46 -7.22 -15.36
C ASN A 198 3.16 -7.95 -16.53
N GLN A 199 2.46 -8.36 -17.60
CA GLN A 199 3.07 -8.96 -18.80
C GLN A 199 3.54 -7.92 -19.82
N ILE A 200 3.22 -6.64 -19.66
CA ILE A 200 3.64 -5.58 -20.59
C ILE A 200 5.14 -5.31 -20.41
N PRO A 201 5.98 -5.49 -21.44
CA PRO A 201 7.41 -5.19 -21.34
C PRO A 201 7.67 -3.75 -20.92
N GLY A 202 8.45 -3.56 -19.87
CA GLY A 202 8.75 -2.26 -19.29
C GLY A 202 7.90 -1.89 -18.05
N VAL A 203 6.84 -2.64 -17.76
CA VAL A 203 6.14 -2.56 -16.47
C VAL A 203 6.99 -3.26 -15.42
N VAL A 204 7.21 -2.57 -14.30
CA VAL A 204 7.85 -3.11 -13.10
C VAL A 204 6.79 -3.73 -12.19
N CYS A 205 5.72 -2.97 -11.93
CA CYS A 205 4.60 -3.40 -11.06
C CYS A 205 3.39 -2.50 -11.30
N ASN A 206 2.21 -2.96 -10.94
CA ASN A 206 0.99 -2.15 -10.92
C ASN A 206 0.34 -2.12 -9.54
N GLY A 207 -0.54 -1.13 -9.33
CA GLY A 207 -1.16 -0.85 -8.03
C GLY A 207 -2.31 -1.77 -7.64
N LEU A 208 -2.63 -2.81 -8.42
CA LEU A 208 -3.61 -3.82 -8.02
C LEU A 208 -2.96 -4.84 -7.07
N PHE A 209 -3.54 -5.00 -5.90
CA PHE A 209 -3.20 -6.01 -4.90
C PHE A 209 -4.36 -6.99 -4.80
N ALA A 210 -4.55 -7.78 -5.86
CA ALA A 210 -5.63 -8.74 -5.99
C ALA A 210 -5.14 -10.18 -5.84
N ARG A 211 -4.00 -10.52 -6.43
CA ARG A 211 -3.33 -11.82 -6.23
C ARG A 211 -2.82 -11.97 -4.79
N ARG A 212 -2.33 -10.89 -4.20
CA ARG A 212 -2.00 -10.78 -2.78
C ARG A 212 -2.91 -9.72 -2.15
N LYS A 213 -4.12 -10.12 -1.81
CA LYS A 213 -5.14 -9.26 -1.18
C LYS A 213 -4.92 -9.11 0.34
N ALA A 214 -5.72 -8.26 0.99
CA ALA A 214 -5.76 -8.18 2.43
C ALA A 214 -6.26 -9.49 3.05
N ASN A 215 -5.74 -9.87 4.23
CA ASN A 215 -6.28 -10.93 5.08
C ASN A 215 -7.25 -10.34 6.11
N VAL A 216 -6.92 -9.14 6.59
CA VAL A 216 -7.71 -8.41 7.59
C VAL A 216 -7.87 -6.97 7.10
N LEU A 217 -9.07 -6.43 7.24
CA LEU A 217 -9.38 -5.03 7.06
C LEU A 217 -9.80 -4.44 8.40
N LEU A 218 -9.15 -3.35 8.80
CA LEU A 218 -9.60 -2.47 9.87
C LEU A 218 -10.07 -1.16 9.23
N ILE A 219 -11.33 -0.81 9.44
CA ILE A 219 -11.96 0.32 8.79
C ILE A 219 -12.53 1.29 9.80
N GLY A 220 -12.10 2.54 9.71
CA GLY A 220 -12.60 3.64 10.55
C GLY A 220 -13.93 4.16 10.04
N GLU A 221 -14.95 4.05 10.87
CA GLU A 221 -16.32 4.49 10.62
C GLU A 221 -16.82 5.37 11.78
N ALA A 222 -17.95 6.05 11.58
CA ALA A 222 -18.54 6.90 12.62
C ALA A 222 -18.90 6.12 13.90
N ALA A 223 -19.18 4.82 13.78
CA ALA A 223 -19.51 3.95 14.90
C ALA A 223 -18.28 3.34 15.60
N GLY A 224 -17.06 3.59 15.11
CA GLY A 224 -15.82 3.02 15.63
C GLY A 224 -15.02 2.31 14.55
N VAL A 225 -14.17 1.37 14.95
CA VAL A 225 -13.38 0.56 13.99
C VAL A 225 -14.06 -0.78 13.77
N ARG A 226 -14.39 -1.06 12.52
CA ARG A 226 -14.93 -2.37 12.10
C ARG A 226 -13.77 -3.25 11.61
N ARG A 227 -13.78 -4.52 12.03
CA ARG A 227 -12.81 -5.54 11.60
C ARG A 227 -13.49 -6.54 10.66
N GLN A 228 -12.87 -6.83 9.54
CA GLN A 228 -13.32 -7.82 8.55
C GLN A 228 -12.14 -8.74 8.18
N THR A 229 -12.41 -10.00 7.89
CA THR A 229 -11.43 -11.01 7.41
C THR A 229 -11.83 -11.54 6.04
N TYR A 230 -10.84 -11.95 5.24
CA TYR A 230 -11.02 -12.43 3.87
C TYR A 230 -10.35 -13.80 3.65
#